data_1da10b2ec9bb5978659bb141ae2a0f9c
#
_entry.id   1da10b2ec9bb5978659bb141ae2a0f9c
#
_cell.length_a   1.000
_cell.length_b   1.000
_cell.length_c   1.000
_cell.angle_alpha   90.00
_cell.angle_beta   90.00
_cell.angle_gamma   90.00
#
_symmetry.space_group_name_H-M   'P 1'
#
loop_
_entity.id
_entity.type
_entity.pdbx_description
1 polymer ?
#
loop_
_entity_poly.entity_id
_entity_poly.type
_entity_poly.pdbx_seq_one_letter_code
_entity_poly.pdbx_strand_id
1 'polypeptide(L)' 'LPDGVLAARRGAFVFVQNCNEHPVEVGGVALNRYRTAVWKDGKQVL' A
#
# COMPACT_ATOMS: atom_id res chain seq x y z
N LEU A 1 -2.38 8.78 -5.54
CA LEU A 1 -1.86 8.29 -4.26
C LEU A 1 -1.45 9.46 -3.37
N PRO A 2 -1.54 9.31 -2.04
CA PRO A 2 -0.99 10.33 -1.14
C PRO A 2 0.51 10.52 -1.35
N ASP A 3 1.02 11.69 -0.97
CA ASP A 3 2.46 11.95 -1.03
C ASP A 3 3.22 10.95 -0.17
N GLY A 4 4.38 10.52 -0.65
CA GLY A 4 5.21 9.56 0.06
C GLY A 4 4.72 8.12 -0.01
N VAL A 5 3.74 7.82 -0.85
CA VAL A 5 3.24 6.47 -1.06
C VAL A 5 3.66 5.99 -2.43
N LEU A 6 4.31 4.84 -2.47
CA LEU A 6 4.77 4.19 -3.70
C LEU A 6 3.90 2.97 -4.00
N ALA A 7 3.65 2.73 -5.27
CA ALA A 7 2.90 1.57 -5.70
C ALA A 7 3.62 0.89 -6.87
N ALA A 8 3.57 -0.43 -6.90
CA ALA A 8 4.11 -1.22 -7.99
C ALA A 8 3.20 -2.41 -8.26
N ARG A 9 3.13 -2.82 -9.52
CA ARG A 9 2.33 -3.96 -9.93
C ARG A 9 3.20 -5.04 -10.51
N ARG A 10 2.97 -6.28 -10.08
CA ARG A 10 3.66 -7.46 -10.60
C ARG A 10 2.62 -8.55 -10.84
N GLY A 11 2.23 -8.77 -12.11
CA GLY A 11 1.19 -9.71 -12.45
C GLY A 11 -0.12 -9.36 -11.78
N ALA A 12 -0.67 -10.29 -10.99
CA ALA A 12 -1.90 -10.08 -10.23
C ALA A 12 -1.68 -9.35 -8.90
N PHE A 13 -0.42 -9.08 -8.52
CA PHE A 13 -0.09 -8.46 -7.25
C PHE A 13 0.09 -6.96 -7.39
N VAL A 14 -0.40 -6.22 -6.41
CA VAL A 14 -0.17 -4.79 -6.27
C VAL A 14 0.47 -4.55 -4.91
N PHE A 15 1.62 -3.89 -4.91
CA PHE A 15 2.39 -3.56 -3.71
C PHE A 15 2.26 -2.06 -3.46
N VAL A 16 1.86 -1.69 -2.25
CA VAL A 16 1.75 -0.28 -1.87
C VAL A 16 2.57 -0.08 -0.61
N GLN A 17 3.49 0.87 -0.66
CA GLN A 17 4.38 1.16 0.46
C GLN A 17 4.19 2.59 0.94
N ASN A 18 3.97 2.73 2.24
CA ASN A 18 3.94 4.03 2.89
C ASN A 18 5.36 4.40 3.32
N CYS A 19 5.94 5.42 2.67
CA CYS A 19 7.27 5.93 2.99
C CYS A 19 7.22 7.13 3.94
N ASN A 20 6.06 7.42 4.52
CA ASN A 20 5.89 8.53 5.45
C ASN A 20 6.16 8.09 6.88
N GLU A 21 6.49 9.07 7.72
CA GLU A 21 6.66 8.86 9.16
C GLU A 21 5.33 8.74 9.92
N HIS A 22 4.23 8.96 9.22
CA HIS A 22 2.88 8.91 9.80
C HIS A 22 2.02 7.92 9.02
N PRO A 23 0.97 7.39 9.64
CA PRO A 23 0.04 6.52 8.94
C PRO A 23 -0.66 7.24 7.80
N VAL A 24 -0.97 6.51 6.73
CA VAL A 24 -1.79 6.99 5.62
C VAL A 24 -2.89 5.98 5.33
N GLU A 25 -3.96 6.44 4.69
CA GLU A 25 -5.03 5.56 4.25
C GLU A 25 -4.99 5.43 2.74
N VAL A 26 -4.99 4.19 2.28
CA VAL A 26 -4.99 3.88 0.84
C VAL A 26 -6.07 2.83 0.59
N GLY A 27 -7.03 3.17 -0.27
CA GLY A 27 -8.09 2.24 -0.62
C GLY A 27 -8.90 1.74 0.58
N GLY A 28 -9.12 2.58 1.59
CA GLY A 28 -9.84 2.20 2.80
C GLY A 28 -9.01 1.41 3.80
N VAL A 29 -7.72 1.22 3.54
CA VAL A 29 -6.80 0.47 4.42
C VAL A 29 -5.81 1.44 5.04
N ALA A 30 -5.69 1.41 6.36
CA ALA A 30 -4.72 2.21 7.08
C ALA A 30 -3.35 1.52 7.03
N LEU A 31 -2.36 2.24 6.50
CA LEU A 31 -0.98 1.78 6.45
C LEU A 31 -0.17 2.56 7.49
N ASN A 32 0.40 1.86 8.44
CA ASN A 32 1.30 2.47 9.40
C ASN A 32 2.56 2.98 8.69
N ARG A 33 3.31 3.83 9.37
CA ARG A 33 4.56 4.36 8.85
C ARG A 33 5.48 3.24 8.35
N TYR A 34 6.07 3.45 7.17
CA TYR A 34 7.04 2.54 6.55
C TYR A 34 6.51 1.12 6.29
N ARG A 35 5.19 0.93 6.29
CA ARG A 35 4.59 -0.37 6.05
C ARG A 35 4.26 -0.56 4.57
N THR A 36 4.29 -1.82 4.17
CA THR A 36 3.88 -2.25 2.83
C THR A 36 2.64 -3.13 2.95
N ALA A 37 1.67 -2.89 2.10
CA ALA A 37 0.52 -3.77 1.93
C ALA A 37 0.54 -4.37 0.53
N VAL A 38 -0.01 -5.56 0.40
CA VAL A 38 -0.04 -6.28 -0.87
C VAL A 38 -1.46 -6.73 -1.15
N TRP A 39 -1.93 -6.48 -2.35
CA TRP A 39 -3.22 -6.97 -2.85
C TRP A 39 -2.98 -7.96 -3.98
N LYS A 40 -3.85 -8.95 -4.05
CA LYS A 40 -3.92 -9.88 -5.17
C LYS A 40 -5.36 -9.97 -5.63
N ASP A 41 -5.59 -9.69 -6.93
CA ASP A 41 -6.93 -9.71 -7.55
C ASP A 41 -7.95 -8.87 -6.75
N GLY A 42 -7.51 -7.70 -6.28
CA GLY A 42 -8.35 -6.77 -5.54
C GLY A 42 -8.56 -7.11 -4.07
N LYS A 43 -7.91 -8.16 -3.57
CA LYS A 43 -8.02 -8.56 -2.17
C LYS A 43 -6.68 -8.37 -1.46
N GLN A 44 -6.72 -7.76 -0.28
CA GLN A 44 -5.52 -7.58 0.52
C GLN A 44 -5.05 -8.93 1.05
N VAL A 45 -3.78 -9.27 0.81
CA VAL A 45 -3.19 -10.54 1.23
C VAL A 45 -2.08 -10.36 2.27
N LEU A 46 -1.53 -9.14 2.36
CA LEU A 46 -0.54 -8.78 3.39
C LEU A 46 -0.76 -7.37 3.88
#